data_8a366025effd0db0d20ddd342805a445
#
_entry.id   8a366025effd0db0d20ddd342805a445
#
_cell.length_a   1.000
_cell.length_b   1.000
_cell.length_c   1.000
_cell.angle_alpha   90.00
_cell.angle_beta   90.00
_cell.angle_gamma   90.00
#
_symmetry.space_group_name_H-M   'P 1'
#
loop_
_entity.id
_entity.type
_entity.pdbx_description
1 polymer ?
#
loop_
_entity_poly.entity_id
_entity_poly.type
_entity_poly.pdbx_seq_one_letter_code
_entity_poly.pdbx_strand_id
1 'polypeptide(L)'
;MSQLRSLMFQHGGDIPSQYIVGERIELPSTAYIDTGVAAIPRYTRSLFTVKWIDVDSGTRGLYGVRGKTVVGTDSYNVFLIVGGTGPRWDNCGPANLSSNWSVGEEHIVELTHAENDDPRVIVDGEIVAQARKVMSEEEFSSIQINTFLTVSNGVRHPGATMQWKTVKIWKDGINLSADMVPVYDKVTQSGGMYDILRQIFLPAEGSVNVVVYDADGNVITG
;
A
#
# COMPACT_ATOMS: atom_id res chain seq x y z
N MET A 1 25.39 10.30 2.49
CA MET A 1 24.84 8.98 2.89
C MET A 1 23.35 9.17 3.07
N SER A 2 22.54 8.48 2.26
CA SER A 2 21.09 8.71 2.22
C SER A 2 20.43 8.33 3.54
N GLN A 3 19.35 9.00 3.89
CA GLN A 3 18.53 8.70 5.09
C GLN A 3 18.02 7.24 5.09
N LEU A 4 17.89 6.60 3.92
CA LEU A 4 17.54 5.18 3.78
C LEU A 4 18.57 4.26 4.47
N ARG A 5 19.88 4.52 4.32
CA ARG A 5 20.89 3.72 5.05
C ARG A 5 20.76 3.86 6.57
N SER A 6 20.33 5.02 7.06
CA SER A 6 20.12 5.24 8.50
C SER A 6 18.88 4.48 9.02
N LEU A 7 17.83 4.32 8.21
CA LEU A 7 16.62 3.55 8.57
C LEU A 7 16.87 2.03 8.55
N MET A 8 17.71 1.53 7.63
CA MET A 8 18.04 0.11 7.54
C MET A 8 18.77 -0.44 8.78
N PHE A 9 19.57 0.39 9.46
CA PHE A 9 20.31 -0.04 10.66
C PHE A 9 19.46 -0.10 11.94
N GLN A 10 18.22 0.33 11.93
CA GLN A 10 17.36 0.28 13.11
C GLN A 10 16.58 -1.03 13.28
N HIS A 11 16.50 -1.86 12.23
CA HIS A 11 15.77 -3.13 12.28
C HIS A 11 16.72 -4.24 11.79
N GLY A 12 17.37 -4.91 12.68
CA GLY A 12 18.46 -5.88 12.64
C GLY A 12 18.42 -7.06 11.64
N GLY A 13 17.94 -6.89 10.41
CA GLY A 13 18.02 -7.90 9.37
C GLY A 13 18.76 -7.39 8.14
N ASP A 14 19.89 -8.04 7.80
CA ASP A 14 20.59 -7.75 6.55
C ASP A 14 19.76 -8.24 5.35
N ILE A 15 19.52 -7.35 4.38
CA ILE A 15 18.91 -7.73 3.11
C ILE A 15 19.93 -8.58 2.34
N PRO A 16 19.59 -9.82 1.91
CA PRO A 16 20.51 -10.70 1.21
C PRO A 16 21.12 -10.02 -0.03
N SER A 17 22.39 -10.33 -0.32
CA SER A 17 23.17 -9.69 -1.39
C SER A 17 22.65 -9.94 -2.81
N GLN A 18 21.74 -10.87 -2.99
CA GLN A 18 21.04 -11.08 -4.26
C GLN A 18 20.07 -9.93 -4.59
N TYR A 19 19.62 -9.17 -3.59
CA TYR A 19 18.73 -8.04 -3.78
C TYR A 19 19.51 -6.72 -3.88
N ILE A 20 19.13 -5.89 -4.83
CA ILE A 20 19.55 -4.49 -4.90
C ILE A 20 18.43 -3.64 -4.33
N VAL A 21 18.72 -2.92 -3.24
CA VAL A 21 17.74 -2.03 -2.61
C VAL A 21 17.53 -0.80 -3.47
N GLY A 22 16.27 -0.55 -3.82
CA GLY A 22 15.85 0.66 -4.52
C GLY A 22 15.36 1.75 -3.57
N GLU A 23 15.27 2.95 -4.09
CA GLU A 23 14.60 4.08 -3.44
C GLU A 23 13.08 3.99 -3.61
N ARG A 24 12.63 3.52 -4.78
CA ARG A 24 11.23 3.35 -5.11
C ARG A 24 10.99 2.25 -6.14
N ILE A 25 9.81 1.67 -6.11
CA ILE A 25 9.31 0.75 -7.13
C ILE A 25 8.10 1.37 -7.82
N GLU A 26 8.06 1.31 -9.16
CA GLU A 26 6.92 1.71 -9.96
C GLU A 26 6.11 0.47 -10.35
N LEU A 27 4.86 0.46 -9.94
CA LEU A 27 3.89 -0.57 -10.26
C LEU A 27 2.89 0.01 -11.28
N PRO A 28 2.85 -0.52 -12.51
CA PRO A 28 1.81 -0.17 -13.47
C PRO A 28 0.43 -0.61 -12.98
N SER A 29 -0.62 -0.09 -13.59
CA SER A 29 -2.02 -0.31 -13.18
C SER A 29 -2.46 -1.78 -13.12
N THR A 30 -1.74 -2.68 -13.79
CA THR A 30 -2.00 -4.12 -13.81
C THR A 30 -1.13 -4.92 -12.83
N ALA A 31 -0.12 -4.28 -12.22
CA ALA A 31 0.76 -4.94 -11.25
C ALA A 31 0.25 -4.72 -9.81
N TYR A 32 0.52 -5.69 -8.96
CA TYR A 32 0.26 -5.60 -7.52
C TYR A 32 1.29 -6.42 -6.74
N ILE A 33 1.39 -6.17 -5.44
CA ILE A 33 2.19 -6.99 -4.52
C ILE A 33 1.27 -7.46 -3.39
N ASP A 34 1.18 -8.77 -3.19
CA ASP A 34 0.51 -9.36 -2.04
C ASP A 34 1.44 -9.29 -0.83
N THR A 35 1.01 -8.61 0.22
CA THR A 35 1.84 -8.43 1.40
C THR A 35 1.90 -9.68 2.29
N GLY A 36 0.98 -10.63 2.12
CA GLY A 36 0.83 -11.78 3.02
C GLY A 36 0.36 -11.39 4.44
N VAL A 37 -0.02 -10.13 4.68
CA VAL A 37 -0.56 -9.66 5.95
C VAL A 37 -2.06 -9.49 5.83
N ALA A 38 -2.82 -10.30 6.54
CA ALA A 38 -4.27 -10.19 6.59
C ALA A 38 -4.71 -8.88 7.28
N ALA A 39 -5.79 -8.28 6.80
CA ALA A 39 -6.36 -7.09 7.38
C ALA A 39 -7.45 -7.43 8.41
N ILE A 40 -7.47 -6.70 9.52
CA ILE A 40 -8.60 -6.64 10.46
C ILE A 40 -9.09 -5.20 10.46
N PRO A 41 -10.22 -4.86 9.80
CA PRO A 41 -10.63 -3.48 9.55
C PRO A 41 -10.62 -2.57 10.77
N ARG A 42 -10.98 -3.10 11.94
CA ARG A 42 -11.03 -2.36 13.19
C ARG A 42 -9.65 -2.02 13.77
N TYR A 43 -8.62 -2.80 13.46
CA TYR A 43 -7.33 -2.70 14.15
C TYR A 43 -6.18 -2.36 13.22
N THR A 44 -6.23 -2.84 11.98
CA THR A 44 -5.08 -2.72 11.07
C THR A 44 -4.73 -1.27 10.79
N ARG A 45 -3.49 -0.92 11.11
CA ARG A 45 -2.85 0.36 10.79
C ARG A 45 -1.84 0.16 9.68
N SER A 46 -1.72 1.14 8.80
CA SER A 46 -0.75 1.12 7.71
C SER A 46 -0.12 2.49 7.52
N LEU A 47 1.17 2.51 7.19
CA LEU A 47 1.92 3.71 6.87
C LEU A 47 2.72 3.44 5.60
N PHE A 48 2.57 4.29 4.60
CA PHE A 48 3.30 4.13 3.34
C PHE A 48 3.63 5.46 2.68
N THR A 49 4.71 5.46 1.90
CA THR A 49 5.10 6.59 1.06
C THR A 49 4.82 6.25 -0.39
N VAL A 50 4.06 7.10 -1.06
CA VAL A 50 3.51 6.82 -2.38
C VAL A 50 3.45 8.07 -3.24
N LYS A 51 3.59 7.87 -4.57
CA LYS A 51 3.41 8.90 -5.58
C LYS A 51 2.53 8.37 -6.72
N TRP A 52 1.49 9.13 -7.04
CA TRP A 52 0.62 8.82 -8.18
C TRP A 52 1.24 9.33 -9.48
N ILE A 53 1.37 8.46 -10.48
CA ILE A 53 2.08 8.78 -11.73
C ILE A 53 1.12 9.07 -12.87
N ASP A 54 -0.03 8.37 -12.94
CA ASP A 54 -0.92 8.46 -14.09
C ASP A 54 -2.35 8.85 -13.69
N VAL A 55 -2.95 9.75 -14.48
CA VAL A 55 -4.34 10.21 -14.33
C VAL A 55 -5.21 9.45 -15.32
N ASP A 56 -5.59 8.25 -14.94
CA ASP A 56 -6.61 7.55 -15.70
C ASP A 56 -8.00 7.84 -15.11
N SER A 57 -9.00 7.97 -15.99
CA SER A 57 -10.38 8.20 -15.56
C SER A 57 -10.99 6.92 -15.02
N GLY A 58 -11.43 6.91 -13.77
CA GLY A 58 -12.12 5.79 -13.16
C GLY A 58 -11.73 5.54 -11.71
N THR A 59 -12.31 4.50 -11.12
CA THR A 59 -11.93 4.05 -9.78
C THR A 59 -10.69 3.18 -9.88
N ARG A 60 -9.66 3.52 -9.11
CA ARG A 60 -8.37 2.82 -9.06
C ARG A 60 -8.08 2.37 -7.64
N GLY A 61 -7.75 1.10 -7.46
CA GLY A 61 -7.26 0.58 -6.19
C GLY A 61 -5.80 0.97 -6.00
N LEU A 62 -5.46 1.47 -4.81
CA LEU A 62 -4.09 1.82 -4.47
C LEU A 62 -3.52 0.86 -3.43
N TYR A 63 -4.28 0.57 -2.40
CA TYR A 63 -3.81 -0.20 -1.26
C TYR A 63 -4.99 -0.83 -0.52
N GLY A 64 -4.82 -2.05 -0.01
CA GLY A 64 -5.78 -2.68 0.87
C GLY A 64 -6.28 -4.04 0.40
N VAL A 65 -7.45 -4.43 0.90
CA VAL A 65 -8.12 -5.71 0.60
C VAL A 65 -9.62 -5.51 0.63
N ARG A 66 -10.33 -6.28 -0.18
CA ARG A 66 -11.78 -6.34 -0.16
C ARG A 66 -12.25 -7.68 0.39
N GLY A 67 -13.18 -7.65 1.34
CA GLY A 67 -13.80 -8.82 1.92
C GLY A 67 -15.30 -8.65 2.09
N LYS A 68 -15.99 -9.74 2.40
CA LYS A 68 -17.38 -9.72 2.82
C LYS A 68 -17.43 -9.99 4.32
N THR A 69 -18.29 -9.25 5.04
CA THR A 69 -18.61 -9.61 6.41
C THR A 69 -19.64 -10.74 6.43
N VAL A 70 -19.76 -11.45 7.55
CA VAL A 70 -20.80 -12.47 7.82
C VAL A 70 -22.21 -11.91 7.59
N VAL A 71 -22.39 -10.61 7.72
CA VAL A 71 -23.70 -9.92 7.52
C VAL A 71 -24.00 -9.65 6.03
N GLY A 72 -23.14 -10.07 5.11
CA GLY A 72 -23.39 -9.99 3.66
C GLY A 72 -23.20 -8.61 3.03
N THR A 73 -22.76 -7.63 3.78
CA THR A 73 -22.33 -6.32 3.25
C THR A 73 -20.86 -6.37 2.85
N ASP A 74 -20.53 -5.83 1.67
CA ASP A 74 -19.15 -5.66 1.27
C ASP A 74 -18.46 -4.72 2.25
N SER A 75 -17.47 -5.23 2.96
CA SER A 75 -16.62 -4.43 3.83
C SER A 75 -15.26 -4.25 3.18
N TYR A 76 -14.73 -3.05 3.28
CA TYR A 76 -13.49 -2.68 2.62
C TYR A 76 -12.48 -2.16 3.63
N ASN A 77 -11.24 -2.56 3.49
CA ASN A 77 -10.09 -1.83 4.00
C ASN A 77 -9.24 -1.45 2.80
N VAL A 78 -9.75 -0.54 1.98
CA VAL A 78 -9.17 -0.17 0.69
C VAL A 78 -8.99 1.32 0.60
N PHE A 79 -7.75 1.73 0.36
CA PHE A 79 -7.43 3.07 -0.06
C PHE A 79 -7.44 3.13 -1.58
N LEU A 80 -8.20 4.05 -2.15
CA LEU A 80 -8.43 4.12 -3.59
C LEU A 80 -8.57 5.56 -4.07
N ILE A 81 -8.34 5.76 -5.37
CA ILE A 81 -8.68 7.00 -6.08
C ILE A 81 -9.96 6.75 -6.86
N VAL A 82 -10.91 7.67 -6.69
CA VAL A 82 -12.16 7.67 -7.46
C VAL A 82 -12.10 8.82 -8.45
N GLY A 83 -12.21 8.52 -9.74
CA GLY A 83 -12.17 9.53 -10.80
C GLY A 83 -13.11 10.71 -10.53
N GLY A 84 -12.56 11.92 -10.53
CA GLY A 84 -13.31 13.15 -10.29
C GLY A 84 -13.61 13.52 -8.84
N THR A 85 -13.33 12.65 -7.86
CA THR A 85 -13.60 12.91 -6.43
C THR A 85 -12.37 12.83 -5.53
N GLY A 86 -11.21 12.50 -6.11
CA GLY A 86 -9.96 12.37 -5.36
C GLY A 86 -9.84 11.06 -4.56
N PRO A 87 -8.84 10.99 -3.67
CA PRO A 87 -8.61 9.81 -2.86
C PRO A 87 -9.76 9.53 -1.89
N ARG A 88 -10.01 8.24 -1.63
CA ARG A 88 -11.03 7.76 -0.71
C ARG A 88 -10.54 6.52 0.04
N TRP A 89 -10.87 6.41 1.31
CA TRP A 89 -10.67 5.20 2.07
C TRP A 89 -12.02 4.53 2.38
N ASP A 90 -12.21 3.34 1.84
CA ASP A 90 -13.35 2.49 2.14
C ASP A 90 -12.96 1.49 3.23
N ASN A 91 -13.27 1.84 4.48
CA ASN A 91 -13.13 0.94 5.60
C ASN A 91 -14.49 0.76 6.26
N CYS A 92 -15.21 -0.29 5.83
CA CYS A 92 -16.61 -0.53 6.21
C CYS A 92 -17.54 0.66 5.92
N GLY A 93 -17.12 1.57 5.07
CA GLY A 93 -17.83 2.75 4.58
C GLY A 93 -16.90 3.83 4.07
N PRO A 94 -17.36 4.64 3.12
CA PRO A 94 -16.52 5.62 2.45
C PRO A 94 -16.16 6.78 3.37
N ALA A 95 -14.88 7.17 3.37
CA ALA A 95 -14.40 8.45 3.85
C ALA A 95 -13.71 9.16 2.68
N ASN A 96 -14.37 10.18 2.12
CA ASN A 96 -13.75 11.01 1.10
C ASN A 96 -12.72 11.92 1.76
N LEU A 97 -11.56 12.04 1.12
CA LEU A 97 -10.52 12.92 1.60
C LEU A 97 -10.84 14.37 1.24
N SER A 98 -10.56 15.27 2.15
CA SER A 98 -10.75 16.72 1.95
C SER A 98 -9.62 17.36 1.14
N SER A 99 -8.55 16.62 0.82
CA SER A 99 -7.40 17.12 0.08
C SER A 99 -7.44 16.72 -1.39
N ASN A 100 -7.03 17.61 -2.26
CA ASN A 100 -6.74 17.29 -3.66
C ASN A 100 -5.38 16.61 -3.71
N TRP A 101 -5.38 15.35 -4.10
CA TRP A 101 -4.15 14.61 -4.35
C TRP A 101 -3.71 14.83 -5.79
N SER A 102 -2.59 15.49 -5.96
CA SER A 102 -2.08 15.81 -7.30
C SER A 102 -1.21 14.68 -7.85
N VAL A 103 -1.35 14.46 -9.16
CA VAL A 103 -0.44 13.58 -9.90
C VAL A 103 0.98 14.14 -9.86
N GLY A 104 1.94 13.25 -9.63
CA GLY A 104 3.35 13.63 -9.59
C GLY A 104 3.86 14.09 -8.23
N GLU A 105 3.00 14.24 -7.23
CA GLU A 105 3.38 14.55 -5.85
C GLU A 105 3.55 13.28 -5.02
N GLU A 106 4.53 13.30 -4.13
CA GLU A 106 4.79 12.24 -3.18
C GLU A 106 4.14 12.55 -1.84
N HIS A 107 3.45 11.56 -1.28
CA HIS A 107 2.74 11.69 -0.02
C HIS A 107 3.10 10.57 0.95
N ILE A 108 3.16 10.90 2.24
CA ILE A 108 3.18 9.94 3.33
C ILE A 108 1.74 9.76 3.80
N VAL A 109 1.24 8.54 3.70
CA VAL A 109 -0.14 8.21 4.04
C VAL A 109 -0.17 7.25 5.21
N GLU A 110 -0.96 7.60 6.23
CA GLU A 110 -1.26 6.72 7.35
C GLU A 110 -2.77 6.42 7.36
N LEU A 111 -3.10 5.13 7.37
CA LEU A 111 -4.44 4.61 7.59
C LEU A 111 -4.48 4.07 9.02
N THR A 112 -5.29 4.67 9.88
CA THR A 112 -5.31 4.33 11.32
C THR A 112 -6.69 4.54 11.92
N HIS A 113 -6.83 4.32 13.23
CA HIS A 113 -8.06 4.48 13.98
C HIS A 113 -7.82 5.38 15.19
N ALA A 114 -8.86 6.12 15.58
CA ALA A 114 -8.88 6.86 16.85
C ALA A 114 -9.21 5.92 18.01
N GLU A 115 -9.07 6.44 19.24
CA GLU A 115 -9.44 5.71 20.47
C GLU A 115 -10.90 5.18 20.48
N ASN A 116 -11.78 5.76 19.68
CA ASN A 116 -13.19 5.36 19.55
C ASN A 116 -13.49 4.57 18.28
N ASP A 117 -12.49 3.92 17.68
CA ASP A 117 -12.61 3.15 16.44
C ASP A 117 -12.98 3.97 15.19
N ASP A 118 -12.88 5.30 15.26
CA ASP A 118 -13.11 6.16 14.10
C ASP A 118 -11.94 6.04 13.11
N PRO A 119 -12.17 5.54 11.87
CA PRO A 119 -11.12 5.45 10.87
C PRO A 119 -10.61 6.84 10.48
N ARG A 120 -9.30 6.97 10.41
CA ARG A 120 -8.60 8.21 10.02
C ARG A 120 -7.66 7.98 8.88
N VAL A 121 -7.64 8.92 7.96
CA VAL A 121 -6.60 9.05 6.95
C VAL A 121 -5.79 10.29 7.28
N ILE A 122 -4.49 10.09 7.45
CA ILE A 122 -3.53 11.15 7.70
C ILE A 122 -2.62 11.22 6.46
N VAL A 123 -2.50 12.39 5.86
CA VAL A 123 -1.60 12.63 4.72
C VAL A 123 -0.64 13.74 5.13
N ASP A 124 0.66 13.46 5.02
CA ASP A 124 1.74 14.39 5.37
C ASP A 124 1.62 14.97 6.79
N GLY A 125 1.08 14.16 7.71
CA GLY A 125 0.88 14.52 9.11
C GLY A 125 -0.45 15.22 9.43
N GLU A 126 -1.28 15.51 8.42
CA GLU A 126 -2.59 16.14 8.61
C GLU A 126 -3.74 15.14 8.48
N ILE A 127 -4.74 15.22 9.37
CA ILE A 127 -5.95 14.41 9.27
C ILE A 127 -6.81 14.96 8.14
N VAL A 128 -6.88 14.23 7.02
CA VAL A 128 -7.63 14.64 5.82
C VAL A 128 -8.98 13.98 5.70
N ALA A 129 -9.22 12.89 6.43
CA ALA A 129 -10.53 12.26 6.53
C ALA A 129 -10.70 11.56 7.88
N GLN A 130 -11.91 11.59 8.39
CA GLN A 130 -12.34 10.84 9.55
C GLN A 130 -13.81 10.44 9.36
N ALA A 131 -14.12 9.17 9.62
CA ALA A 131 -15.48 8.66 9.54
C ALA A 131 -15.83 7.90 10.81
N ARG A 132 -17.05 8.09 11.31
CA ARG A 132 -17.59 7.29 12.42
C ARG A 132 -18.27 6.06 11.86
N LYS A 133 -17.76 4.89 12.18
CA LYS A 133 -18.38 3.64 11.78
C LYS A 133 -17.97 2.48 12.68
N VAL A 134 -18.92 1.58 12.91
CA VAL A 134 -18.63 0.29 13.53
C VAL A 134 -17.88 -0.55 12.50
N MET A 135 -16.69 -1.02 12.85
CA MET A 135 -15.83 -1.76 11.97
C MET A 135 -15.79 -3.23 12.31
N SER A 136 -15.57 -4.05 11.28
CA SER A 136 -15.45 -5.48 11.46
C SER A 136 -14.18 -5.85 12.22
N GLU A 137 -14.31 -6.80 13.13
CA GLU A 137 -13.20 -7.48 13.79
C GLU A 137 -12.78 -8.77 13.04
N GLU A 138 -13.49 -9.11 11.98
CA GLU A 138 -13.17 -10.28 11.16
C GLU A 138 -11.90 -10.06 10.39
N GLU A 139 -11.11 -11.12 10.28
CA GLU A 139 -9.90 -11.12 9.48
C GLU A 139 -10.26 -11.27 8.00
N PHE A 140 -9.76 -10.36 7.18
CA PHE A 140 -9.85 -10.41 5.72
C PHE A 140 -8.63 -11.12 5.14
N SER A 141 -8.64 -11.33 3.82
CA SER A 141 -7.47 -11.79 3.09
C SER A 141 -6.32 -10.79 3.18
N SER A 142 -5.17 -11.15 2.61
CA SER A 142 -3.98 -10.30 2.67
C SER A 142 -4.17 -8.96 1.95
N ILE A 143 -3.55 -7.94 2.52
CA ILE A 143 -3.47 -6.60 1.95
C ILE A 143 -2.61 -6.64 0.69
N GLN A 144 -3.05 -5.94 -0.34
CA GLN A 144 -2.29 -5.75 -1.58
C GLN A 144 -1.83 -4.30 -1.72
N ILE A 145 -0.59 -4.12 -2.14
CA ILE A 145 -0.03 -2.87 -2.62
C ILE A 145 -0.42 -2.75 -4.09
N ASN A 146 -0.93 -1.60 -4.52
CA ASN A 146 -1.48 -1.38 -5.85
C ASN A 146 -2.63 -2.36 -6.19
N THR A 147 -3.58 -2.45 -5.28
CA THR A 147 -4.58 -3.53 -5.26
C THR A 147 -5.44 -3.59 -6.51
N PHE A 148 -5.68 -4.80 -6.96
CA PHE A 148 -6.57 -5.11 -8.06
C PHE A 148 -7.98 -5.44 -7.53
N LEU A 149 -8.84 -4.42 -7.44
CA LEU A 149 -10.15 -4.56 -6.82
C LEU A 149 -11.10 -5.44 -7.64
N THR A 150 -11.68 -6.45 -6.98
CA THR A 150 -12.87 -7.12 -7.50
C THR A 150 -14.11 -6.50 -6.85
N VAL A 151 -14.97 -5.86 -7.64
CA VAL A 151 -16.25 -5.33 -7.17
C VAL A 151 -17.31 -6.43 -7.05
N SER A 152 -18.42 -6.12 -6.36
CA SER A 152 -19.49 -7.08 -6.04
C SER A 152 -20.12 -7.80 -7.25
N ASN A 153 -20.02 -7.23 -8.45
CA ASN A 153 -20.48 -7.83 -9.71
C ASN A 153 -19.40 -8.65 -10.44
N GLY A 154 -18.25 -8.94 -9.81
CA GLY A 154 -17.16 -9.70 -10.41
C GLY A 154 -16.25 -8.88 -11.36
N VAL A 155 -16.54 -7.60 -11.58
CA VAL A 155 -15.69 -6.73 -12.37
C VAL A 155 -14.43 -6.36 -11.58
N ARG A 156 -13.26 -6.48 -12.19
CA ARG A 156 -12.00 -6.05 -11.61
C ARG A 156 -11.70 -4.62 -12.02
N HIS A 157 -11.41 -3.77 -11.04
CA HIS A 157 -10.86 -2.44 -11.28
C HIS A 157 -9.35 -2.50 -11.16
N PRO A 158 -8.61 -2.09 -12.19
CA PRO A 158 -7.15 -2.06 -12.12
C PRO A 158 -6.67 -1.08 -11.05
N GLY A 159 -5.44 -1.24 -10.61
CA GLY A 159 -4.73 -0.23 -9.84
C GLY A 159 -4.45 1.03 -10.66
N ALA A 160 -3.86 2.04 -10.05
CA ALA A 160 -3.23 3.16 -10.75
C ALA A 160 -1.76 2.83 -11.04
N THR A 161 -1.12 3.60 -11.93
CA THR A 161 0.34 3.57 -12.03
C THR A 161 0.91 4.38 -10.88
N MET A 162 1.61 3.72 -9.97
CA MET A 162 2.06 4.28 -8.70
C MET A 162 3.54 3.99 -8.46
N GLN A 163 4.23 4.93 -7.80
CA GLN A 163 5.53 4.67 -7.20
C GLN A 163 5.39 4.52 -5.69
N TRP A 164 6.04 3.50 -5.15
CA TRP A 164 6.03 3.14 -3.72
C TRP A 164 7.45 3.16 -3.18
N LYS A 165 7.66 3.72 -1.97
CA LYS A 165 8.97 3.73 -1.30
C LYS A 165 9.01 2.76 -0.13
N THR A 166 8.13 2.95 0.85
CA THR A 166 8.08 2.13 2.05
C THR A 166 6.64 1.75 2.36
N VAL A 167 6.44 0.57 2.93
CA VAL A 167 5.13 0.15 3.45
C VAL A 167 5.32 -0.54 4.78
N LYS A 168 4.66 -0.03 5.82
CA LYS A 168 4.63 -0.62 7.16
C LYS A 168 3.20 -0.98 7.54
N ILE A 169 3.02 -2.16 8.12
CA ILE A 169 1.71 -2.68 8.49
C ILE A 169 1.75 -3.19 9.93
N TRP A 170 0.79 -2.75 10.73
CA TRP A 170 0.48 -3.25 12.07
C TRP A 170 -0.89 -3.93 11.99
N LYS A 171 -0.92 -5.26 11.91
CA LYS A 171 -2.17 -6.03 11.77
C LYS A 171 -3.13 -5.78 12.93
N ASP A 172 -2.60 -5.77 14.14
CA ASP A 172 -3.34 -5.53 15.39
C ASP A 172 -3.35 -4.05 15.81
N GLY A 173 -2.81 -3.16 14.99
CA GLY A 173 -2.66 -1.73 15.27
C GLY A 173 -1.50 -1.36 16.19
N ILE A 174 -0.86 -2.31 16.84
CA ILE A 174 0.16 -2.10 17.88
C ILE A 174 1.52 -2.67 17.45
N ASN A 175 1.55 -3.97 17.12
CA ASN A 175 2.77 -4.68 16.78
C ASN A 175 3.04 -4.63 15.27
N LEU A 176 4.25 -4.21 14.89
CA LEU A 176 4.66 -4.17 13.49
C LEU A 176 4.64 -5.59 12.91
N SER A 177 3.87 -5.80 11.87
CA SER A 177 3.65 -7.09 11.21
C SER A 177 4.39 -7.21 9.88
N ALA A 178 4.71 -6.07 9.25
CA ALA A 178 5.53 -6.00 8.04
C ALA A 178 6.24 -4.64 7.94
N ASP A 179 7.48 -4.64 7.43
CA ASP A 179 8.29 -3.45 7.12
C ASP A 179 8.98 -3.67 5.78
N MET A 180 8.45 -3.05 4.73
CA MET A 180 8.81 -3.38 3.35
C MET A 180 9.52 -2.23 2.66
N VAL A 181 10.53 -2.58 1.89
CA VAL A 181 11.30 -1.66 1.03
C VAL A 181 11.39 -2.19 -0.40
N PRO A 182 11.49 -1.31 -1.42
CA PRO A 182 11.66 -1.72 -2.80
C PRO A 182 13.00 -2.45 -3.02
N VAL A 183 12.96 -3.54 -3.76
CA VAL A 183 14.17 -4.25 -4.17
C VAL A 183 14.06 -4.78 -5.59
N TYR A 184 15.22 -4.96 -6.23
CA TYR A 184 15.39 -5.71 -7.47
C TYR A 184 16.11 -7.03 -7.15
N ASP A 185 15.51 -8.15 -7.51
CA ASP A 185 16.12 -9.48 -7.37
C ASP A 185 16.95 -9.81 -8.62
N LYS A 186 18.27 -9.92 -8.44
CA LYS A 186 19.23 -10.24 -9.51
C LYS A 186 19.08 -11.65 -10.06
N VAL A 187 18.50 -12.57 -9.28
CA VAL A 187 18.32 -13.97 -9.67
C VAL A 187 17.11 -14.12 -10.60
N THR A 188 15.97 -13.57 -10.18
CA THR A 188 14.74 -13.63 -10.97
C THR A 188 14.61 -12.50 -11.98
N GLN A 189 15.50 -11.50 -11.91
CA GLN A 189 15.47 -10.28 -12.71
C GLN A 189 14.13 -9.53 -12.61
N SER A 190 13.59 -9.44 -11.40
CA SER A 190 12.27 -8.86 -11.14
C SER A 190 12.28 -7.87 -9.98
N GLY A 191 11.41 -6.88 -10.07
CA GLY A 191 11.15 -5.94 -8.99
C GLY A 191 10.12 -6.48 -8.00
N GLY A 192 10.22 -6.04 -6.75
CA GLY A 192 9.30 -6.38 -5.68
C GLY A 192 9.57 -5.59 -4.42
N MET A 193 8.95 -5.99 -3.34
CA MET A 193 9.24 -5.50 -1.99
C MET A 193 9.96 -6.57 -1.17
N TYR A 194 10.93 -6.17 -0.36
CA TYR A 194 11.53 -7.04 0.64
C TYR A 194 11.01 -6.64 2.02
N ASP A 195 10.38 -7.57 2.69
CA ASP A 195 9.97 -7.37 4.07
C ASP A 195 11.15 -7.66 5.00
N ILE A 196 11.68 -6.60 5.59
CA ILE A 196 12.85 -6.66 6.47
C ILE A 196 12.53 -7.41 7.76
N LEU A 197 11.29 -7.28 8.26
CA LEU A 197 10.87 -7.90 9.50
C LEU A 197 10.74 -9.42 9.36
N ARG A 198 10.10 -9.88 8.28
CA ARG A 198 9.86 -11.31 8.02
C ARG A 198 10.96 -11.97 7.20
N GLN A 199 11.90 -11.18 6.66
CA GLN A 199 13.01 -11.63 5.79
C GLN A 199 12.52 -12.39 4.54
N ILE A 200 11.49 -11.88 3.88
CA ILE A 200 10.92 -12.47 2.66
C ILE A 200 10.87 -11.48 1.52
N PHE A 201 11.10 -12.00 0.31
CA PHE A 201 10.86 -11.25 -0.94
C PHE A 201 9.41 -11.45 -1.37
N LEU A 202 8.77 -10.35 -1.72
CA LEU A 202 7.39 -10.27 -2.21
C LEU A 202 7.45 -9.76 -3.65
N PRO A 203 7.39 -10.65 -4.64
CA PRO A 203 7.47 -10.25 -6.05
C PRO A 203 6.26 -9.42 -6.46
N ALA A 204 6.45 -8.53 -7.42
CA ALA A 204 5.33 -7.91 -8.09
C ALA A 204 4.70 -8.91 -9.07
N GLU A 205 3.36 -8.96 -9.06
CA GLU A 205 2.55 -9.86 -9.88
C GLU A 205 1.71 -9.06 -10.89
N GLY A 206 1.18 -9.73 -11.91
CA GLY A 206 0.21 -9.19 -12.87
C GLY A 206 0.81 -8.35 -14.00
N SER A 207 2.09 -7.96 -13.95
CA SER A 207 2.77 -7.23 -15.02
C SER A 207 4.26 -7.51 -15.03
N VAL A 208 4.86 -7.46 -16.22
CA VAL A 208 6.32 -7.55 -16.42
C VAL A 208 7.00 -6.18 -16.44
N ASN A 209 6.24 -5.08 -16.47
CA ASN A 209 6.75 -3.72 -16.59
C ASN A 209 6.93 -3.04 -15.22
N VAL A 210 7.38 -3.79 -14.22
CA VAL A 210 7.70 -3.27 -12.89
C VAL A 210 9.12 -2.73 -12.91
N VAL A 211 9.31 -1.51 -12.42
CA VAL A 211 10.60 -0.83 -12.45
C VAL A 211 11.02 -0.43 -11.04
N VAL A 212 12.25 -0.74 -10.69
CA VAL A 212 12.88 -0.29 -9.44
C VAL A 212 13.91 0.79 -9.76
N TYR A 213 13.89 1.88 -9.00
CA TYR A 213 14.79 3.02 -9.19
C TYR A 213 15.71 3.18 -7.99
N ASP A 214 16.92 3.64 -8.24
CA ASP A 214 17.85 4.11 -7.21
C ASP A 214 17.49 5.52 -6.71
N ALA A 215 18.29 6.06 -5.78
CA ALA A 215 18.09 7.39 -5.22
C ALA A 215 18.31 8.53 -6.23
N ASP A 216 19.08 8.28 -7.28
CA ASP A 216 19.35 9.24 -8.35
C ASP A 216 18.29 9.19 -9.46
N GLY A 217 17.35 8.23 -9.37
CA GLY A 217 16.28 8.04 -10.33
C GLY A 217 16.64 7.16 -11.51
N ASN A 218 17.78 6.47 -11.47
CA ASN A 218 18.14 5.51 -12.52
C ASN A 218 17.42 4.19 -12.30
N VAL A 219 17.11 3.51 -13.41
CA VAL A 219 16.52 2.17 -13.36
C VAL A 219 17.58 1.17 -12.90
N ILE A 220 17.24 0.39 -11.87
CA ILE A 220 18.08 -0.71 -11.42
C ILE A 220 17.84 -1.90 -12.34
N THR A 221 18.91 -2.38 -12.96
CA THR A 221 18.96 -3.59 -13.78
C THR A 221 20.03 -4.50 -13.23
N GLY A 222 19.84 -5.82 -13.35
CA GLY A 222 20.82 -6.83 -12.93
C GLY A 222 21.94 -7.05 -13.93
#